data_f7e5cd81308f956ceb1e1ba51d9963da
#
_entry.id   f7e5cd81308f956ceb1e1ba51d9963da
#
_cell.length_a   1.000
_cell.length_b   1.000
_cell.length_c   1.000
_cell.angle_alpha   90.00
_cell.angle_beta   90.00
_cell.angle_gamma   90.00
#
_symmetry.space_group_name_H-M   'P 1'
#
loop_
_entity.id
_entity.type
_entity.pdbx_description
1 polymer ?
#
loop_
_entity_poly.entity_id
_entity_poly.type
_entity_poly.pdbx_seq_one_letter_code
_entity_poly.pdbx_strand_id
1 'polypeptide(L)'
;MKKIMIGLGFVAVVVLGCSRENMKNKEDEMEKVELNLTKECKLLVDNATESDVSIVVDTGEFTPTLYVHDGAKGTFYTLAGTDSREGLCEMARGVINANPNIKAYLLDYMLNGESQGGRKAVLIMETAAKSDAKVTALAFECDLDTKAVECSYLPNGPDTLFN
;
A
#
# COMPACT_ATOMS: atom_id res chain seq x y z
N MET A 1 -15.15 -1.40 13.64
CA MET A 1 -14.20 -0.91 12.63
C MET A 1 -15.00 -0.52 11.39
N LYS A 2 -14.86 0.72 10.93
CA LYS A 2 -15.53 1.17 9.71
C LYS A 2 -14.76 0.58 8.52
N LYS A 3 -15.42 -0.19 7.66
CA LYS A 3 -14.86 -0.64 6.39
C LYS A 3 -14.89 0.55 5.42
N ILE A 4 -13.73 0.91 4.90
CA ILE A 4 -13.57 2.05 4.01
C ILE A 4 -13.23 1.51 2.63
N MET A 5 -14.07 1.78 1.64
CA MET A 5 -13.73 1.53 0.24
C MET A 5 -13.09 2.79 -0.35
N ILE A 6 -11.85 2.66 -0.78
CA ILE A 6 -11.10 3.75 -1.34
C ILE A 6 -11.50 3.89 -2.81
N GLY A 7 -12.19 4.98 -3.12
CA GLY A 7 -12.49 5.36 -4.50
C GLY A 7 -11.26 5.92 -5.21
N LEU A 8 -10.23 5.11 -5.36
CA LEU A 8 -9.24 5.30 -6.40
C LEU A 8 -9.92 4.90 -7.70
N GLY A 9 -9.97 5.78 -8.71
CA GLY A 9 -10.47 5.38 -10.01
C GLY A 9 -9.75 4.11 -10.45
N PHE A 10 -10.48 2.98 -10.45
CA PHE A 10 -9.95 1.65 -10.67
C PHE A 10 -8.90 1.17 -9.64
N VAL A 11 -9.28 1.04 -8.38
CA VAL A 11 -8.85 -0.11 -7.61
C VAL A 11 -9.97 -1.14 -7.80
N ALA A 12 -9.78 -2.05 -8.72
CA ALA A 12 -10.57 -3.25 -8.73
C ALA A 12 -10.27 -3.95 -7.41
N VAL A 13 -11.22 -3.93 -6.46
CA VAL A 13 -11.23 -4.93 -5.40
C VAL A 13 -11.39 -6.24 -6.14
N VAL A 14 -10.27 -6.89 -6.42
CA VAL A 14 -10.27 -8.22 -7.01
C VAL A 14 -10.71 -9.17 -5.91
N VAL A 15 -12.02 -9.30 -5.73
CA VAL A 15 -12.61 -10.44 -5.04
C VAL A 15 -12.46 -11.62 -5.99
N LEU A 16 -11.26 -12.19 -6.02
CA LEU A 16 -11.01 -13.45 -6.71
C LEU A 16 -11.66 -14.56 -5.87
N GLY A 17 -12.91 -14.90 -6.20
CA GLY A 17 -13.50 -16.12 -5.70
C GLY A 17 -14.90 -16.08 -5.11
N CYS A 18 -15.74 -15.08 -5.34
CA CYS A 18 -17.16 -15.14 -4.98
C CYS A 18 -18.09 -15.10 -6.20
N SER A 19 -18.98 -16.08 -6.27
CA SER A 19 -20.05 -16.16 -7.26
C SER A 19 -20.84 -14.85 -7.34
N ARG A 20 -21.15 -14.43 -8.55
CA ARG A 20 -21.83 -13.19 -8.94
C ARG A 20 -23.23 -12.93 -8.32
N GLU A 21 -23.79 -13.84 -7.56
CA GLU A 21 -25.19 -13.74 -7.11
C GLU A 21 -25.42 -13.04 -5.76
N ASN A 22 -24.39 -12.80 -4.93
CA ASN A 22 -24.55 -12.18 -3.62
C ASN A 22 -24.10 -10.70 -3.53
N MET A 23 -23.73 -10.06 -4.64
CA MET A 23 -23.18 -8.70 -4.61
C MET A 23 -24.21 -7.56 -4.68
N LYS A 24 -25.50 -7.85 -4.94
CA LYS A 24 -26.49 -6.76 -5.16
C LYS A 24 -27.03 -6.06 -3.92
N ASN A 25 -26.78 -6.56 -2.72
CA ASN A 25 -27.39 -6.02 -1.49
C ASN A 25 -26.39 -5.48 -0.44
N LYS A 26 -25.12 -5.26 -0.77
CA LYS A 26 -24.11 -4.68 0.15
C LYS A 26 -23.44 -3.41 -0.34
N GLU A 27 -23.89 -2.84 -1.45
CA GLU A 27 -23.25 -1.65 -2.05
C GLU A 27 -23.61 -0.32 -1.39
N ASP A 28 -24.58 -0.27 -0.47
CA ASP A 28 -25.19 1.00 -0.02
C ASP A 28 -24.59 1.61 1.26
N GLU A 29 -23.58 1.03 1.91
CA GLU A 29 -23.03 1.59 3.17
C GLU A 29 -21.50 1.73 3.21
N MET A 30 -20.79 1.69 2.09
CA MET A 30 -19.35 1.94 2.12
C MET A 30 -19.06 3.40 1.83
N GLU A 31 -18.65 4.12 2.89
CA GLU A 31 -18.18 5.50 2.79
C GLU A 31 -16.94 5.53 1.87
N LYS A 32 -17.08 6.11 0.67
CA LYS A 32 -15.94 6.36 -0.22
C LYS A 32 -15.03 7.40 0.42
N VAL A 33 -13.89 6.98 0.93
CA VAL A 33 -12.83 7.91 1.31
C VAL A 33 -12.07 8.29 0.04
N GLU A 34 -12.26 9.52 -0.39
CA GLU A 34 -11.43 10.10 -1.44
C GLU A 34 -10.08 10.44 -0.84
N LEU A 35 -9.05 9.65 -1.15
CA LEU A 35 -7.68 9.95 -0.75
C LEU A 35 -7.17 11.11 -1.60
N ASN A 36 -6.83 12.20 -0.93
CA ASN A 36 -6.26 13.38 -1.58
C ASN A 36 -4.76 13.16 -1.84
N LEU A 37 -4.45 12.28 -2.78
CA LEU A 37 -3.09 11.99 -3.22
C LEU A 37 -2.66 12.92 -4.35
N THR A 38 -1.39 13.31 -4.38
CA THR A 38 -0.81 13.94 -5.57
C THR A 38 -0.84 12.98 -6.75
N LYS A 39 -0.73 13.50 -7.96
CA LYS A 39 -0.74 12.69 -9.18
C LYS A 39 0.36 11.61 -9.16
N GLU A 40 1.54 11.97 -8.70
CA GLU A 40 2.68 11.06 -8.61
C GLU A 40 2.46 9.96 -7.57
N CYS A 41 1.97 10.31 -6.37
CA CYS A 41 1.62 9.33 -5.34
C CYS A 41 0.53 8.38 -5.81
N LYS A 42 -0.52 8.92 -6.45
CA LYS A 42 -1.60 8.10 -7.00
C LYS A 42 -1.07 7.09 -8.03
N LEU A 43 -0.20 7.53 -8.94
CA LEU A 43 0.39 6.66 -9.96
C LEU A 43 1.21 5.52 -9.33
N LEU A 44 1.99 5.82 -8.28
CA LEU A 44 2.76 4.80 -7.57
C LEU A 44 1.85 3.78 -6.89
N VAL A 45 0.83 4.25 -6.16
CA VAL A 45 -0.13 3.38 -5.48
C VAL A 45 -0.90 2.51 -6.47
N ASP A 46 -1.44 3.09 -7.55
CA ASP A 46 -2.22 2.36 -8.55
C ASP A 46 -1.37 1.24 -9.20
N ASN A 47 -0.10 1.52 -9.53
CA ASN A 47 0.79 0.54 -10.16
C ASN A 47 1.24 -0.56 -9.18
N ALA A 48 1.56 -0.21 -7.92
CA ALA A 48 2.05 -1.18 -6.94
C ALA A 48 0.92 -2.07 -6.39
N THR A 49 -0.28 -1.51 -6.17
CA THR A 49 -1.38 -2.25 -5.53
C THR A 49 -1.71 -3.55 -6.26
N GLU A 50 -1.83 -3.52 -7.58
CA GLU A 50 -2.18 -4.71 -8.35
C GLU A 50 -1.11 -5.80 -8.26
N SER A 51 0.17 -5.43 -8.42
CA SER A 51 1.28 -6.38 -8.41
C SER A 51 1.58 -6.90 -7.01
N ASP A 52 1.71 -6.02 -6.03
CA ASP A 52 2.25 -6.34 -4.73
C ASP A 52 1.23 -7.07 -3.85
N VAL A 53 -0.05 -6.65 -3.91
CA VAL A 53 -1.14 -7.37 -3.26
C VAL A 53 -1.29 -8.78 -3.84
N SER A 54 -1.18 -8.94 -5.17
CA SER A 54 -1.24 -10.26 -5.81
C SER A 54 -0.10 -11.17 -5.34
N ILE A 55 1.14 -10.67 -5.24
CA ILE A 55 2.28 -11.42 -4.72
C ILE A 55 2.00 -11.91 -3.30
N VAL A 56 1.55 -11.01 -2.40
CA VAL A 56 1.25 -11.36 -1.01
C VAL A 56 0.14 -12.41 -0.94
N VAL A 57 -0.93 -12.24 -1.69
CA VAL A 57 -2.07 -13.18 -1.72
C VAL A 57 -1.63 -14.57 -2.19
N ASP A 58 -0.77 -14.64 -3.19
CA ASP A 58 -0.37 -15.91 -3.80
C ASP A 58 0.71 -16.64 -3.02
N THR A 59 1.67 -15.90 -2.46
CA THR A 59 2.85 -16.48 -1.81
C THR A 59 2.83 -16.41 -0.29
N GLY A 60 2.12 -15.45 0.28
CA GLY A 60 2.18 -15.11 1.72
C GLY A 60 3.47 -14.40 2.11
N GLU A 61 4.28 -13.99 1.12
CA GLU A 61 5.58 -13.35 1.32
C GLU A 61 5.68 -12.08 0.49
N PHE A 62 6.47 -11.11 0.96
CA PHE A 62 6.75 -9.88 0.22
C PHE A 62 8.12 -9.35 0.60
N THR A 63 8.90 -8.95 -0.37
CA THR A 63 10.17 -8.27 -0.13
C THR A 63 9.95 -6.77 -0.11
N PRO A 64 10.30 -6.07 0.98
CA PRO A 64 10.10 -4.63 1.07
C PRO A 64 10.64 -3.88 -0.14
N THR A 65 9.84 -2.99 -0.69
CA THR A 65 10.13 -2.29 -1.94
C THR A 65 9.87 -0.80 -1.79
N LEU A 66 10.81 0.01 -2.26
CA LEU A 66 10.66 1.45 -2.38
C LEU A 66 10.43 1.81 -3.84
N TYR A 67 9.27 2.35 -4.16
CA TYR A 67 8.97 2.95 -5.44
C TYR A 67 9.18 4.46 -5.34
N VAL A 68 9.80 5.06 -6.35
CA VAL A 68 10.03 6.51 -6.41
C VAL A 68 9.62 7.06 -7.78
N HIS A 69 9.20 8.33 -7.81
CA HIS A 69 8.83 9.03 -9.03
C HIS A 69 9.54 10.41 -9.08
N ASP A 70 10.21 10.70 -10.20
CA ASP A 70 10.93 11.97 -10.40
C ASP A 70 10.11 13.06 -11.12
N GLY A 71 8.84 12.74 -11.40
CA GLY A 71 7.93 13.58 -12.18
C GLY A 71 7.81 13.17 -13.64
N ALA A 72 8.75 12.37 -14.15
CA ALA A 72 8.76 11.85 -15.52
C ALA A 72 8.62 10.33 -15.57
N LYS A 73 9.32 9.61 -14.69
CA LYS A 73 9.34 8.15 -14.62
C LYS A 73 9.34 7.63 -13.20
N GLY A 74 8.83 6.42 -13.03
CA GLY A 74 8.96 5.62 -11.82
C GLY A 74 10.19 4.69 -11.86
N THR A 75 10.77 4.44 -10.70
CA THR A 75 11.83 3.45 -10.48
C THR A 75 11.56 2.76 -9.16
N PHE A 76 11.98 1.52 -8.99
CA PHE A 76 11.85 0.81 -7.73
C PHE A 76 13.18 0.28 -7.23
N TYR A 77 13.28 0.11 -5.92
CA TYR A 77 14.43 -0.44 -5.21
C TYR A 77 13.95 -1.48 -4.22
N THR A 78 14.47 -2.70 -4.31
CA THR A 78 14.23 -3.73 -3.31
C THR A 78 15.08 -3.43 -2.08
N LEU A 79 14.44 -3.39 -0.91
CA LEU A 79 15.11 -3.12 0.35
C LEU A 79 15.34 -4.45 1.08
N ALA A 80 16.60 -4.84 1.26
CA ALA A 80 16.98 -6.09 1.91
C ALA A 80 17.92 -5.83 3.09
N GLY A 81 17.80 -6.66 4.14
CA GLY A 81 18.70 -6.61 5.30
C GLY A 81 18.06 -6.14 6.60
N THR A 82 16.80 -5.75 6.58
CA THR A 82 16.02 -5.45 7.78
C THR A 82 14.54 -5.72 7.54
N ASP A 83 13.85 -6.17 8.60
CA ASP A 83 12.38 -6.35 8.61
C ASP A 83 11.71 -5.28 9.48
N SER A 84 12.48 -4.39 10.11
CA SER A 84 11.92 -3.32 10.91
C SER A 84 11.56 -2.12 10.03
N ARG A 85 10.38 -1.55 10.27
CA ARG A 85 9.94 -0.32 9.58
C ARG A 85 11.00 0.79 9.68
N GLU A 86 11.63 0.93 10.85
CA GLU A 86 12.65 1.95 11.13
C GLU A 86 13.87 1.79 10.21
N GLY A 87 14.40 0.56 10.10
CA GLY A 87 15.51 0.25 9.19
C GLY A 87 15.14 0.45 7.72
N LEU A 88 13.91 0.05 7.32
CA LEU A 88 13.41 0.29 5.97
C LEU A 88 13.32 1.80 5.65
N CYS A 89 12.84 2.61 6.60
CA CYS A 89 12.80 4.06 6.46
C CYS A 89 14.20 4.68 6.34
N GLU A 90 15.20 4.18 7.08
CA GLU A 90 16.59 4.65 6.95
C GLU A 90 17.17 4.35 5.56
N MET A 91 16.97 3.12 5.07
CA MET A 91 17.40 2.73 3.72
C MET A 91 16.71 3.59 2.65
N ALA A 92 15.40 3.78 2.75
CA ALA A 92 14.61 4.57 1.83
C ALA A 92 15.05 6.04 1.82
N ARG A 93 15.33 6.65 3.00
CA ARG A 93 15.92 8.00 3.07
C ARG A 93 17.27 8.07 2.38
N GLY A 94 18.11 7.05 2.53
CA GLY A 94 19.38 6.98 1.81
C GLY A 94 19.22 7.08 0.30
N VAL A 95 18.26 6.34 -0.27
CA VAL A 95 17.93 6.39 -1.71
C VAL A 95 17.38 7.76 -2.10
N ILE A 96 16.43 8.30 -1.34
CA ILE A 96 15.78 9.59 -1.63
C ILE A 96 16.81 10.73 -1.58
N ASN A 97 17.68 10.75 -0.58
CA ASN A 97 18.70 11.79 -0.43
C ASN A 97 19.78 11.72 -1.53
N ALA A 98 20.11 10.53 -2.00
CA ALA A 98 21.02 10.35 -3.13
C ALA A 98 20.41 10.79 -4.48
N ASN A 99 19.10 10.99 -4.55
CA ASN A 99 18.38 11.31 -5.77
C ASN A 99 17.47 12.55 -5.57
N PRO A 100 18.02 13.78 -5.61
CA PRO A 100 17.29 15.01 -5.25
C PRO A 100 16.10 15.34 -6.18
N ASN A 101 16.02 14.68 -7.34
CA ASN A 101 14.93 14.85 -8.30
C ASN A 101 13.67 14.07 -7.94
N ILE A 102 13.72 13.17 -6.95
CA ILE A 102 12.54 12.41 -6.49
C ILE A 102 11.49 13.39 -5.98
N LYS A 103 10.27 13.25 -6.47
CA LYS A 103 9.11 14.09 -6.13
C LYS A 103 8.07 13.36 -5.28
N ALA A 104 8.02 12.03 -5.38
CA ALA A 104 7.14 11.19 -4.61
C ALA A 104 7.76 9.82 -4.38
N TYR A 105 7.33 9.16 -3.29
CA TYR A 105 7.70 7.77 -3.01
C TYR A 105 6.49 6.96 -2.55
N LEU A 106 6.64 5.64 -2.64
CA LEU A 106 5.79 4.64 -2.02
C LEU A 106 6.72 3.58 -1.41
N LEU A 107 6.59 3.35 -0.12
CA LEU A 107 7.31 2.31 0.63
C LEU A 107 6.34 1.20 1.00
N ASP A 108 6.58 0.01 0.46
CA ASP A 108 5.74 -1.17 0.68
C ASP A 108 6.49 -2.20 1.51
N TYR A 109 5.82 -2.74 2.53
CA TYR A 109 6.37 -3.77 3.40
C TYR A 109 5.27 -4.57 4.09
N MET A 110 5.58 -5.81 4.48
CA MET A 110 4.69 -6.63 5.27
C MET A 110 4.88 -6.40 6.77
N LEU A 111 3.76 -6.38 7.50
CA LEU A 111 3.78 -6.57 8.95
C LEU A 111 3.78 -8.07 9.25
N ASN A 112 4.82 -8.53 9.94
CA ASN A 112 4.88 -9.89 10.45
C ASN A 112 3.95 -10.02 11.67
N GLY A 113 2.84 -10.73 11.50
CA GLY A 113 1.88 -10.98 12.57
C GLY A 113 1.23 -12.35 12.40
N GLU A 114 1.33 -13.19 13.44
CA GLU A 114 0.48 -14.38 13.53
C GLU A 114 -0.92 -13.95 13.96
N SER A 115 -1.93 -14.15 13.11
CA SER A 115 -3.31 -13.92 13.50
C SER A 115 -3.94 -15.21 14.06
N GLN A 116 -4.64 -15.08 15.19
CA GLN A 116 -5.52 -16.13 15.70
C GLN A 116 -6.75 -16.23 14.78
N GLY A 117 -6.77 -17.15 13.84
CA GLY A 117 -7.97 -17.38 13.05
C GLY A 117 -7.78 -17.53 11.54
N GLY A 118 -6.62 -18.00 11.09
CA GLY A 118 -6.32 -18.24 9.68
C GLY A 118 -4.99 -17.62 9.27
N ARG A 119 -4.51 -17.97 8.08
CA ARG A 119 -3.26 -17.42 7.53
C ARG A 119 -3.55 -16.04 6.94
N LYS A 120 -3.18 -14.99 7.68
CA LYS A 120 -3.34 -13.60 7.22
C LYS A 120 -1.99 -12.93 7.06
N ALA A 121 -1.87 -12.10 6.03
CA ALA A 121 -0.75 -11.20 5.82
C ALA A 121 -1.26 -9.76 5.74
N VAL A 122 -0.47 -8.81 6.21
CA VAL A 122 -0.81 -7.38 6.12
C VAL A 122 0.29 -6.68 5.35
N LEU A 123 -0.05 -6.19 4.16
CA LEU A 123 0.81 -5.32 3.36
C LEU A 123 0.52 -3.87 3.71
N ILE A 124 1.55 -3.12 4.07
CA ILE A 124 1.48 -1.68 4.33
C ILE A 124 2.09 -0.94 3.14
N MET A 125 1.39 0.08 2.68
CA MET A 125 1.83 1.02 1.66
C MET A 125 1.87 2.42 2.24
N GLU A 126 3.06 3.01 2.37
CA GLU A 126 3.26 4.39 2.85
C GLU A 126 3.72 5.29 1.71
N THR A 127 2.90 6.28 1.33
CA THR A 127 3.24 7.18 0.22
C THR A 127 3.21 8.65 0.63
N ALA A 128 4.11 9.43 0.08
CA ALA A 128 4.13 10.89 0.21
C ALA A 128 4.76 11.56 -1.01
N ALA A 129 4.28 12.74 -1.35
CA ALA A 129 4.98 13.66 -2.24
C ALA A 129 5.95 14.53 -1.43
N LYS A 130 6.93 15.13 -2.12
CA LYS A 130 7.92 16.03 -1.51
C LYS A 130 7.30 17.26 -0.83
N SER A 131 6.09 17.64 -1.25
CA SER A 131 5.31 18.73 -0.65
C SER A 131 4.56 18.32 0.63
N ASP A 132 4.47 17.02 0.94
CA ASP A 132 3.65 16.53 2.03
C ASP A 132 4.42 16.53 3.34
N ALA A 133 3.77 16.91 4.44
CA ALA A 133 4.34 16.84 5.78
C ALA A 133 4.20 15.45 6.41
N LYS A 134 3.17 14.71 6.00
CA LYS A 134 2.82 13.39 6.53
C LYS A 134 2.63 12.39 5.39
N VAL A 135 2.86 11.13 5.68
CA VAL A 135 2.55 10.07 4.73
C VAL A 135 1.06 9.73 4.74
N THR A 136 0.55 9.31 3.60
CA THR A 136 -0.70 8.55 3.51
C THR A 136 -0.35 7.08 3.59
N ALA A 137 -0.96 6.36 4.53
CA ALA A 137 -0.73 4.94 4.70
C ALA A 137 -1.99 4.13 4.42
N LEU A 138 -1.82 3.03 3.71
CA LEU A 138 -2.84 2.04 3.38
C LEU A 138 -2.42 0.70 3.97
N ALA A 139 -3.38 -0.07 4.48
CA ALA A 139 -3.15 -1.43 4.94
C ALA A 139 -4.05 -2.38 4.16
N PHE A 140 -3.46 -3.38 3.54
CA PHE A 140 -4.14 -4.46 2.84
C PHE A 140 -4.06 -5.73 3.69
N GLU A 141 -5.18 -6.11 4.30
CA GLU A 141 -5.29 -7.39 5.00
C GLU A 141 -5.64 -8.48 3.99
N CYS A 142 -4.70 -9.38 3.76
CA CYS A 142 -4.82 -10.49 2.82
C CYS A 142 -5.09 -11.78 3.58
N ASP A 143 -6.23 -12.41 3.34
CA ASP A 143 -6.54 -13.75 3.81
C ASP A 143 -5.94 -14.76 2.81
N LEU A 144 -4.91 -15.48 3.22
CA LEU A 144 -4.15 -16.37 2.33
C LEU A 144 -4.89 -17.66 2.00
N ASP A 145 -5.90 -18.02 2.80
CA ASP A 145 -6.70 -19.23 2.59
C ASP A 145 -7.87 -18.96 1.63
N THR A 146 -8.58 -17.85 1.83
CA THR A 146 -9.75 -17.48 1.00
C THR A 146 -9.39 -16.56 -0.16
N LYS A 147 -8.17 -16.02 -0.19
CA LYS A 147 -7.70 -15.01 -1.16
C LYS A 147 -8.49 -13.70 -1.10
N ALA A 148 -9.21 -13.45 -0.02
CA ALA A 148 -9.91 -12.19 0.21
C ALA A 148 -8.93 -11.09 0.63
N VAL A 149 -9.17 -9.86 0.16
CA VAL A 149 -8.36 -8.69 0.50
C VAL A 149 -9.29 -7.59 1.03
N GLU A 150 -8.94 -7.05 2.19
CA GLU A 150 -9.60 -5.87 2.76
C GLU A 150 -8.58 -4.72 2.81
N CYS A 151 -8.94 -3.56 2.27
CA CYS A 151 -8.09 -2.37 2.36
C CYS A 151 -8.63 -1.40 3.39
N SER A 152 -7.76 -0.84 4.21
CA SER A 152 -8.08 0.21 5.17
C SER A 152 -7.11 1.38 5.04
N TYR A 153 -7.62 2.58 5.31
CA TYR A 153 -6.83 3.79 5.41
C TYR A 153 -6.35 3.97 6.85
N LEU A 154 -5.07 4.29 7.02
CA LEU A 154 -4.45 4.60 8.30
C LEU A 154 -4.30 6.12 8.41
N PRO A 155 -5.18 6.82 9.15
CA PRO A 155 -5.07 8.25 9.34
C PRO A 155 -3.86 8.60 10.21
N ASN A 156 -3.35 9.83 10.05
CA ASN A 156 -2.22 10.34 10.83
C ASN A 156 -0.94 9.50 10.66
N GLY A 157 -0.59 9.20 9.44
CA GLY A 157 0.67 8.57 9.11
C GLY A 157 1.88 9.27 9.70
N PRO A 158 3.04 8.61 9.75
CA PRO A 158 4.28 9.19 10.27
C PRO A 158 4.75 10.39 9.43
N ASP A 159 5.86 11.01 9.87
CA ASP A 159 6.50 12.07 9.09
C ASP A 159 7.07 11.51 7.79
N THR A 160 7.05 12.32 6.74
CA THR A 160 7.57 11.95 5.43
C THR A 160 9.08 11.67 5.47
N LEU A 161 9.55 10.86 4.51
CA LEU A 161 10.97 10.54 4.35
C LEU A 161 11.79 11.65 3.67
N PHE A 162 11.15 12.72 3.20
CA PHE A 162 11.82 13.86 2.57
C PHE A 162 12.50 14.84 3.53
N ASN A 163 12.33 14.67 4.86
CA ASN A 163 12.88 15.54 5.90
C ASN A 163 14.06 14.88 6.59
#